data_a8b20ad8dcb54fbbeb4a60e8f90e2256
#
_entry.id   a8b20ad8dcb54fbbeb4a60e8f90e2256
#
_cell.length_a   1.000
_cell.length_b   1.000
_cell.length_c   1.000
_cell.angle_alpha   90.00
_cell.angle_beta   90.00
_cell.angle_gamma   90.00
#
_symmetry.space_group_name_H-M   'P 1'
#
loop_
_entity.id
_entity.type
_entity.pdbx_description
1 polymer ?
#
loop_
_entity_poly.entity_id
_entity_poly.type
_entity_poly.pdbx_seq_one_letter_code
_entity_poly.pdbx_strand_id
1 'polypeptide(L)'
;MLIRQTELADLDGFYSLFASVCAEGLYTHRQLPPTRERILESLIQALAHGWPNQVIEHEGQIIGSGEIFPASVCGQTDRDDSVGFLGMQIHKAFRNQGFGTRLLGTLIESSRAFGFIALELDVYTSNRRAIHVYAAHGFKWQHDLPGRVMPDGREDQPQRMRLELAR
;
A
#
# COMPACT_ATOMS: atom_id res chain seq x y z
N MET A 1 -2.58 4.83 19.57
CA MET A 1 -2.31 4.40 18.18
C MET A 1 -1.66 3.03 18.19
N LEU A 2 -2.19 2.11 17.41
CA LEU A 2 -1.72 0.72 17.32
C LEU A 2 -1.53 0.35 15.83
N ILE A 3 -0.36 -0.22 15.50
CA ILE A 3 -0.12 -0.88 14.22
C ILE A 3 -0.25 -2.37 14.47
N ARG A 4 -1.12 -3.03 13.74
CA ARG A 4 -1.44 -4.46 13.92
C ARG A 4 -1.80 -5.13 12.61
N GLN A 5 -1.76 -6.45 12.59
CA GLN A 5 -2.29 -7.25 11.47
C GLN A 5 -3.77 -6.93 11.26
N THR A 6 -4.17 -6.88 10.00
CA THR A 6 -5.57 -6.68 9.60
C THR A 6 -6.44 -7.88 10.00
N GLU A 7 -7.66 -7.62 10.41
CA GLU A 7 -8.70 -8.59 10.74
C GLU A 7 -9.90 -8.45 9.83
N LEU A 8 -10.76 -9.47 9.74
CA LEU A 8 -11.99 -9.37 8.92
C LEU A 8 -12.93 -8.28 9.42
N ALA A 9 -12.92 -7.99 10.73
CA ALA A 9 -13.70 -6.92 11.34
C ALA A 9 -13.28 -5.51 10.87
N ASP A 10 -12.12 -5.37 10.25
CA ASP A 10 -11.64 -4.09 9.71
C ASP A 10 -12.25 -3.71 8.36
N LEU A 11 -13.08 -4.55 7.78
CA LEU A 11 -13.64 -4.35 6.43
C LEU A 11 -14.25 -2.96 6.24
N ASP A 12 -15.12 -2.53 7.14
CA ASP A 12 -15.78 -1.23 7.02
C ASP A 12 -14.81 -0.06 7.23
N GLY A 13 -13.89 -0.19 8.19
CA GLY A 13 -12.85 0.81 8.44
C GLY A 13 -11.90 0.94 7.26
N PHE A 14 -11.51 -0.18 6.68
CA PHE A 14 -10.67 -0.23 5.48
C PHE A 14 -11.37 0.41 4.29
N TYR A 15 -12.63 0.05 4.05
CA TYR A 15 -13.45 0.64 2.98
C TYR A 15 -13.55 2.16 3.12
N SER A 16 -13.85 2.65 4.33
CA SER A 16 -13.97 4.08 4.61
C SER A 16 -12.65 4.83 4.38
N LEU A 17 -11.52 4.25 4.81
CA LEU A 17 -10.21 4.80 4.55
C LEU A 17 -9.95 4.90 3.06
N PHE A 18 -10.17 3.82 2.32
CA PHE A 18 -9.95 3.79 0.87
C PHE A 18 -10.84 4.82 0.15
N ALA A 19 -12.11 4.92 0.53
CA ALA A 19 -13.03 5.90 -0.02
C ALA A 19 -12.54 7.34 0.21
N SER A 20 -12.00 7.64 1.39
CA SER A 20 -11.46 8.96 1.71
C SER A 20 -10.25 9.33 0.84
N VAL A 21 -9.41 8.37 0.53
CA VAL A 21 -8.25 8.57 -0.36
C VAL A 21 -8.70 8.75 -1.80
N CYS A 22 -9.65 7.96 -2.28
CA CYS A 22 -10.22 8.13 -3.62
C CYS A 22 -10.87 9.51 -3.80
N ALA A 23 -11.56 9.99 -2.78
CA ALA A 23 -12.25 11.30 -2.82
C ALA A 23 -11.27 12.49 -2.97
N GLU A 24 -10.01 12.34 -2.62
CA GLU A 24 -9.00 13.37 -2.85
C GLU A 24 -8.67 13.56 -4.33
N GLY A 25 -8.78 12.50 -5.16
CA GLY A 25 -8.49 12.53 -6.59
C GLY A 25 -7.01 12.74 -6.95
N LEU A 26 -6.10 12.55 -6.01
CA LEU A 26 -4.70 12.96 -6.17
C LEU A 26 -3.73 11.78 -6.36
N TYR A 27 -3.78 10.76 -5.52
CA TYR A 27 -2.72 9.76 -5.45
C TYR A 27 -3.17 8.35 -5.84
N THR A 28 -4.37 8.24 -6.36
CA THR A 28 -4.92 7.03 -6.97
C THR A 28 -5.70 7.41 -8.22
N HIS A 29 -5.65 6.58 -9.24
CA HIS A 29 -6.49 6.76 -10.43
C HIS A 29 -7.94 6.31 -10.21
N ARG A 30 -8.24 5.69 -9.08
CA ARG A 30 -9.59 5.25 -8.74
C ARG A 30 -10.45 6.42 -8.27
N GLN A 31 -11.64 6.53 -8.80
CA GLN A 31 -12.66 7.48 -8.32
C GLN A 31 -13.44 6.92 -7.12
N LEU A 32 -13.60 5.60 -7.08
CA LEU A 32 -14.30 4.87 -6.04
C LEU A 32 -13.41 3.76 -5.48
N PRO A 33 -13.56 3.40 -4.20
CA PRO A 33 -12.87 2.25 -3.66
C PRO A 33 -13.34 0.95 -4.34
N PRO A 34 -12.58 -0.14 -4.21
CA PRO A 34 -13.09 -1.47 -4.54
C PRO A 34 -14.37 -1.76 -3.75
N THR A 35 -15.20 -2.66 -4.26
CA THR A 35 -16.41 -3.08 -3.52
C THR A 35 -16.03 -3.77 -2.21
N ARG A 36 -16.95 -3.76 -1.24
CA ARG A 36 -16.73 -4.46 0.03
C ARG A 36 -16.47 -5.94 -0.17
N GLU A 37 -17.12 -6.57 -1.13
CA GLU A 37 -16.92 -7.99 -1.49
C GLU A 37 -15.47 -8.24 -1.93
N ARG A 38 -14.91 -7.39 -2.78
CA ARG A 38 -13.52 -7.50 -3.24
C ARG A 38 -12.52 -7.27 -2.11
N ILE A 39 -12.77 -6.29 -1.26
CA ILE A 39 -11.94 -6.05 -0.08
C ILE A 39 -11.98 -7.25 0.86
N LEU A 40 -13.17 -7.80 1.11
CA LEU A 40 -13.34 -8.98 1.94
C LEU A 40 -12.58 -10.19 1.38
N GLU A 41 -12.69 -10.45 0.09
CA GLU A 41 -11.93 -11.51 -0.59
C GLU A 41 -10.42 -11.33 -0.39
N SER A 42 -9.92 -10.11 -0.56
CA SER A 42 -8.50 -9.79 -0.36
C SER A 42 -8.06 -10.00 1.09
N LEU A 43 -8.89 -9.62 2.06
CA LEU A 43 -8.60 -9.84 3.49
C LEU A 43 -8.57 -11.33 3.82
N ILE A 44 -9.53 -12.11 3.32
CA ILE A 44 -9.58 -13.57 3.51
C ILE A 44 -8.32 -14.22 2.93
N GLN A 45 -7.91 -13.85 1.73
CA GLN A 45 -6.70 -14.39 1.10
C GLN A 45 -5.44 -14.00 1.88
N ALA A 46 -5.32 -12.75 2.27
CA ALA A 46 -4.18 -12.28 3.05
C ALA A 46 -4.03 -13.03 4.37
N LEU A 47 -5.13 -13.24 5.10
CA LEU A 47 -5.14 -13.97 6.36
C LEU A 47 -4.84 -15.46 6.16
N ALA A 48 -5.43 -16.08 5.14
CA ALA A 48 -5.23 -17.49 4.84
C ALA A 48 -3.77 -17.82 4.47
N HIS A 49 -3.08 -16.92 3.79
CA HIS A 49 -1.70 -17.12 3.34
C HIS A 49 -0.66 -16.48 4.29
N GLY A 50 -1.08 -15.72 5.28
CA GLY A 50 -0.18 -14.99 6.18
C GLY A 50 0.57 -13.85 5.50
N TRP A 51 0.03 -13.28 4.43
CA TRP A 51 0.65 -12.13 3.76
C TRP A 51 0.67 -10.91 4.68
N PRO A 52 1.73 -10.09 4.66
CA PRO A 52 1.81 -8.89 5.48
C PRO A 52 0.72 -7.88 5.10
N ASN A 53 -0.27 -7.75 5.97
CA ASN A 53 -1.37 -6.80 5.82
C ASN A 53 -1.61 -6.16 7.18
N GLN A 54 -1.38 -4.86 7.27
CA GLN A 54 -1.41 -4.14 8.54
C GLN A 54 -2.27 -2.89 8.45
N VAL A 55 -2.88 -2.53 9.55
CA VAL A 55 -3.63 -1.29 9.73
C VAL A 55 -3.04 -0.46 10.85
N ILE A 56 -3.27 0.84 10.78
CA ILE A 56 -3.07 1.75 11.90
C ILE A 56 -4.43 2.06 12.48
N GLU A 57 -4.63 1.65 13.72
CA GLU A 57 -5.82 1.97 14.51
C GLU A 57 -5.52 3.13 15.47
N HIS A 58 -6.37 4.13 15.45
CA HIS A 58 -6.30 5.27 16.35
C HIS A 58 -7.71 5.63 16.81
N GLU A 59 -7.93 5.60 18.13
CA GLU A 59 -9.24 5.90 18.75
C GLU A 59 -10.40 5.13 18.10
N GLY A 60 -10.18 3.84 17.81
CA GLY A 60 -11.19 2.97 17.22
C GLY A 60 -11.42 3.15 15.71
N GLN A 61 -10.62 4.00 15.05
CA GLN A 61 -10.69 4.23 13.61
C GLN A 61 -9.45 3.68 12.89
N ILE A 62 -9.65 3.15 11.70
CA ILE A 62 -8.56 2.78 10.80
C ILE A 62 -8.13 4.04 10.04
N ILE A 63 -6.94 4.52 10.34
CA ILE A 63 -6.37 5.75 9.77
C ILE A 63 -5.26 5.51 8.76
N GLY A 64 -4.83 4.27 8.63
CA GLY A 64 -3.82 3.85 7.66
C GLY A 64 -3.90 2.36 7.40
N SER A 65 -3.44 1.95 6.24
CA SER A 65 -3.30 0.54 5.87
C SER A 65 -2.11 0.34 4.96
N GLY A 66 -1.54 -0.87 5.02
CA GLY A 66 -0.51 -1.32 4.11
C GLY A 66 -0.68 -2.81 3.84
N GLU A 67 -0.69 -3.15 2.57
CA GLU A 67 -0.92 -4.48 2.08
C GLU A 67 0.26 -4.93 1.21
N ILE A 68 0.73 -6.15 1.42
CA ILE A 68 1.74 -6.75 0.57
C ILE A 68 1.21 -8.10 0.09
N PHE A 69 1.08 -8.20 -1.23
CA PHE A 69 0.66 -9.42 -1.92
C PHE A 69 1.80 -9.93 -2.80
N PRO A 70 1.88 -11.25 -3.07
CA PRO A 70 2.76 -11.74 -4.12
C PRO A 70 2.48 -11.03 -5.45
N ALA A 71 3.51 -10.80 -6.23
CA ALA A 71 3.40 -10.00 -7.46
C ALA A 71 2.36 -10.54 -8.46
N SER A 72 2.21 -11.88 -8.56
CA SER A 72 1.20 -12.50 -9.45
C SER A 72 -0.23 -12.14 -9.06
N VAL A 73 -0.52 -12.00 -7.77
CA VAL A 73 -1.86 -11.63 -7.27
C VAL A 73 -2.24 -10.21 -7.68
N CYS A 74 -1.25 -9.34 -7.85
CA CYS A 74 -1.43 -7.97 -8.28
C CYS A 74 -1.43 -7.79 -9.82
N GLY A 75 -1.53 -8.88 -10.58
CA GLY A 75 -1.49 -8.84 -12.04
C GLY A 75 -0.07 -8.68 -12.62
N GLN A 76 0.95 -8.84 -11.82
CA GLN A 76 2.37 -8.82 -12.22
C GLN A 76 2.83 -10.24 -12.57
N THR A 77 2.20 -10.84 -13.58
CA THR A 77 2.38 -12.26 -13.93
C THR A 77 3.77 -12.62 -14.45
N ASP A 78 4.56 -11.64 -14.84
CA ASP A 78 5.95 -11.78 -15.27
C ASP A 78 6.94 -11.76 -14.10
N ARG A 79 6.44 -11.60 -12.88
CA ARG A 79 7.27 -11.52 -11.66
C ARG A 79 7.24 -12.82 -10.89
N ASP A 80 8.34 -13.06 -10.20
CA ASP A 80 8.45 -14.14 -9.22
C ASP A 80 7.63 -13.80 -7.96
N ASP A 81 6.87 -14.74 -7.44
CA ASP A 81 6.08 -14.60 -6.21
C ASP A 81 6.92 -14.46 -4.93
N SER A 82 8.24 -14.61 -5.04
CA SER A 82 9.15 -14.19 -3.98
C SER A 82 9.26 -12.67 -3.82
N VAL A 83 8.70 -11.90 -4.78
CA VAL A 83 8.60 -10.45 -4.72
C VAL A 83 7.22 -10.06 -4.23
N GLY A 84 7.18 -9.27 -3.16
CA GLY A 84 5.94 -8.68 -2.64
C GLY A 84 5.63 -7.35 -3.32
N PHE A 85 4.36 -7.11 -3.62
CA PHE A 85 3.89 -5.84 -4.16
C PHE A 85 3.14 -5.06 -3.08
N LEU A 86 3.63 -3.86 -2.76
CA LEU A 86 3.17 -3.03 -1.66
C LEU A 86 2.16 -1.98 -2.13
N GLY A 87 1.02 -1.93 -1.45
CA GLY A 87 0.11 -0.78 -1.44
C GLY A 87 0.05 -0.19 -0.03
N MET A 88 0.06 1.13 0.08
CA MET A 88 -0.02 1.80 1.38
C MET A 88 -0.77 3.11 1.28
N GLN A 89 -1.58 3.42 2.29
CA GLN A 89 -2.33 4.66 2.35
C GLN A 89 -2.49 5.15 3.79
N ILE A 90 -2.49 6.47 3.95
CA ILE A 90 -2.74 7.15 5.23
C ILE A 90 -3.84 8.19 5.01
N HIS A 91 -4.82 8.21 5.90
CA HIS A 91 -5.85 9.23 5.89
C HIS A 91 -5.23 10.64 5.98
N LYS A 92 -5.74 11.57 5.15
CA LYS A 92 -5.14 12.89 4.98
C LYS A 92 -4.91 13.67 6.28
N ALA A 93 -5.83 13.53 7.24
CA ALA A 93 -5.74 14.22 8.53
C ALA A 93 -4.58 13.72 9.42
N PHE A 94 -4.00 12.58 9.10
CA PHE A 94 -2.95 11.93 9.90
C PHE A 94 -1.59 11.88 9.18
N ARG A 95 -1.47 12.54 8.03
CA ARG A 95 -0.21 12.64 7.29
C ARG A 95 0.76 13.61 7.95
N ASN A 96 2.05 13.51 7.60
CA ASN A 96 3.14 14.34 8.15
C ASN A 96 3.35 14.19 9.66
N GLN A 97 2.94 13.07 10.26
CA GLN A 97 3.07 12.78 11.67
C GLN A 97 3.91 11.51 11.93
N GLY A 98 4.58 11.00 10.90
CA GLY A 98 5.44 9.81 10.99
C GLY A 98 4.71 8.47 10.93
N PHE A 99 3.39 8.45 10.77
CA PHE A 99 2.62 7.19 10.74
C PHE A 99 2.97 6.31 9.54
N GLY A 100 3.11 6.91 8.36
CA GLY A 100 3.52 6.19 7.15
C GLY A 100 4.91 5.56 7.27
N THR A 101 5.85 6.29 7.83
CA THR A 101 7.21 5.79 8.12
C THR A 101 7.18 4.59 9.06
N ARG A 102 6.39 4.65 10.13
CA ARG A 102 6.27 3.55 11.09
C ARG A 102 5.58 2.34 10.49
N LEU A 103 4.48 2.54 9.77
CA LEU A 103 3.77 1.45 9.09
C LEU A 103 4.68 0.75 8.08
N LEU A 104 5.39 1.52 7.26
CA LEU A 104 6.31 0.95 6.28
C LEU A 104 7.42 0.13 6.95
N GLY A 105 7.98 0.60 8.04
CA GLY A 105 8.98 -0.13 8.81
C GLY A 105 8.47 -1.49 9.28
N THR A 106 7.27 -1.55 9.88
CA THR A 106 6.69 -2.82 10.34
C THR A 106 6.31 -3.75 9.18
N LEU A 107 5.87 -3.21 8.04
CA LEU A 107 5.60 -4.01 6.83
C LEU A 107 6.88 -4.61 6.25
N ILE A 108 7.98 -3.88 6.22
CA ILE A 108 9.28 -4.40 5.77
C ILE A 108 9.75 -5.57 6.66
N GLU A 109 9.65 -5.41 7.99
CA GLU A 109 10.01 -6.48 8.93
C GLU A 109 9.13 -7.73 8.74
N SER A 110 7.81 -7.53 8.64
CA SER A 110 6.87 -8.63 8.38
C SER A 110 7.14 -9.31 7.03
N SER A 111 7.57 -8.57 6.03
CA SER A 111 7.91 -9.12 4.71
C SER A 111 9.16 -9.98 4.74
N ARG A 112 10.18 -9.57 5.51
CA ARG A 112 11.36 -10.40 5.77
C ARG A 112 10.99 -11.69 6.47
N ALA A 113 10.18 -11.59 7.52
CA ALA A 113 9.71 -12.75 8.28
C ALA A 113 8.85 -13.71 7.43
N PHE A 114 8.05 -13.18 6.53
CA PHE A 114 7.26 -13.97 5.58
C PHE A 114 8.15 -14.72 4.56
N GLY A 115 9.27 -14.13 4.16
CA GLY A 115 10.23 -14.71 3.22
C GLY A 115 10.26 -14.07 1.84
N PHE A 116 9.68 -12.88 1.66
CA PHE A 116 9.91 -12.12 0.44
C PHE A 116 11.38 -11.73 0.31
N ILE A 117 11.89 -11.77 -0.92
CA ILE A 117 13.29 -11.37 -1.22
C ILE A 117 13.40 -9.91 -1.63
N ALA A 118 12.29 -9.33 -2.08
CA ALA A 118 12.20 -7.93 -2.46
C ALA A 118 10.77 -7.43 -2.34
N LEU A 119 10.61 -6.12 -2.22
CA LEU A 119 9.35 -5.42 -2.34
C LEU A 119 9.39 -4.46 -3.52
N GLU A 120 8.28 -4.39 -4.25
CA GLU A 120 8.06 -3.40 -5.29
C GLU A 120 6.78 -2.62 -5.00
N LEU A 121 6.72 -1.40 -5.50
CA LEU A 121 5.54 -0.54 -5.43
C LEU A 121 5.50 0.38 -6.64
N ASP A 122 4.31 0.88 -6.94
CA ASP A 122 4.09 1.94 -7.90
C ASP A 122 3.62 3.20 -7.18
N VAL A 123 4.20 4.33 -7.52
CA VAL A 123 3.89 5.61 -6.90
C VAL A 123 3.89 6.72 -7.96
N TYR A 124 2.89 7.60 -7.92
CA TYR A 124 2.81 8.75 -8.81
C TYR A 124 3.91 9.75 -8.49
N THR A 125 4.53 10.31 -9.52
CA THR A 125 5.65 11.25 -9.38
C THR A 125 5.27 12.53 -8.64
N SER A 126 3.99 12.91 -8.67
CA SER A 126 3.46 14.04 -7.89
C SER A 126 3.41 13.77 -6.38
N ASN A 127 3.40 12.49 -5.99
CA ASN A 127 3.34 12.09 -4.58
C ASN A 127 4.74 12.11 -3.94
N ARG A 128 5.33 13.29 -3.86
CA ARG A 128 6.71 13.49 -3.38
C ARG A 128 6.91 13.03 -1.95
N ARG A 129 5.88 13.16 -1.11
CA ARG A 129 5.93 12.72 0.28
C ARG A 129 6.10 11.21 0.38
N ALA A 130 5.30 10.45 -0.35
CA ALA A 130 5.41 8.99 -0.36
C ALA A 130 6.77 8.55 -0.92
N ILE A 131 7.21 9.15 -2.03
CA ILE A 131 8.53 8.87 -2.62
C ILE A 131 9.65 9.11 -1.60
N HIS A 132 9.58 10.20 -0.85
CA HIS A 132 10.56 10.50 0.20
C HIS A 132 10.58 9.42 1.30
N VAL A 133 9.40 8.99 1.76
CA VAL A 133 9.29 7.93 2.78
C VAL A 133 9.84 6.61 2.25
N TYR A 134 9.52 6.23 1.02
CA TYR A 134 10.03 5.01 0.40
C TYR A 134 11.55 5.07 0.21
N ALA A 135 12.07 6.16 -0.32
CA ALA A 135 13.52 6.35 -0.52
C ALA A 135 14.27 6.29 0.81
N ALA A 136 13.74 6.88 1.87
CA ALA A 136 14.34 6.84 3.21
C ALA A 136 14.42 5.41 3.79
N HIS A 137 13.57 4.49 3.33
CA HIS A 137 13.61 3.07 3.69
C HIS A 137 14.43 2.20 2.73
N GLY A 138 15.08 2.80 1.75
CA GLY A 138 15.97 2.10 0.82
C GLY A 138 15.33 1.67 -0.50
N PHE A 139 14.08 2.03 -0.75
CA PHE A 139 13.48 1.83 -2.08
C PHE A 139 14.19 2.69 -3.12
N LYS A 140 14.44 2.10 -4.28
CA LYS A 140 15.11 2.76 -5.41
C LYS A 140 14.21 2.74 -6.63
N TRP A 141 14.23 3.84 -7.40
CA TRP A 141 13.59 3.92 -8.70
C TRP A 141 14.10 2.80 -9.62
N GLN A 142 13.17 2.17 -10.34
CA GLN A 142 13.47 1.15 -11.34
C GLN A 142 13.20 1.67 -12.75
N HIS A 143 11.99 2.09 -13.00
CA HIS A 143 11.56 2.64 -14.28
C HIS A 143 10.25 3.41 -14.11
N ASP A 144 9.95 4.24 -15.10
CA ASP A 144 8.64 4.89 -15.22
C ASP A 144 7.62 3.95 -15.85
N LEU A 145 6.36 4.14 -15.49
CA LEU A 145 5.20 3.44 -16.04
C LEU A 145 4.43 4.40 -16.95
N PRO A 146 3.55 3.88 -17.84
CA PRO A 146 2.73 4.75 -18.68
C PRO A 146 1.95 5.78 -17.89
N GLY A 147 1.91 7.03 -18.38
CA GLY A 147 1.16 8.12 -17.78
C GLY A 147 -0.34 7.82 -17.70
N ARG A 148 -1.01 8.44 -16.75
CA ARG A 148 -2.45 8.28 -16.53
C ARG A 148 -3.12 9.63 -16.34
N VAL A 149 -4.38 9.72 -16.77
CA VAL A 149 -5.27 10.83 -16.41
C VAL A 149 -5.86 10.54 -15.04
N MET A 150 -5.64 11.47 -14.11
CA MET A 150 -6.14 11.36 -12.74
C MET A 150 -7.61 11.82 -12.64
N PRO A 151 -8.33 11.49 -11.55
CA PRO A 151 -9.73 11.88 -11.40
C PRO A 151 -10.01 13.38 -11.50
N ASP A 152 -9.04 14.23 -11.19
CA ASP A 152 -9.13 15.70 -11.33
C ASP A 152 -8.82 16.20 -12.75
N GLY A 153 -8.55 15.29 -13.70
CA GLY A 153 -8.26 15.60 -15.10
C GLY A 153 -6.81 15.91 -15.42
N ARG A 154 -5.93 16.07 -14.44
CA ARG A 154 -4.49 16.25 -14.69
C ARG A 154 -3.84 14.94 -15.11
N GLU A 155 -2.76 15.04 -15.86
CA GLU A 155 -1.91 13.89 -16.15
C GLU A 155 -0.86 13.70 -15.05
N ASP A 156 -0.62 12.45 -14.70
CA ASP A 156 0.43 12.06 -13.75
C ASP A 156 1.11 10.79 -14.23
N GLN A 157 2.34 10.59 -13.83
CA GLN A 157 3.13 9.44 -14.24
C GLN A 157 3.52 8.61 -13.04
N PRO A 158 3.09 7.34 -12.96
CA PRO A 158 3.59 6.44 -11.93
C PRO A 158 5.02 6.00 -12.25
N GLN A 159 5.76 5.72 -11.20
CA GLN A 159 7.08 5.09 -11.28
C GLN A 159 7.12 3.86 -10.40
N ARG A 160 7.90 2.87 -10.81
CA ARG A 160 8.17 1.68 -9.99
C ARG A 160 9.39 1.89 -9.13
N MET A 161 9.25 1.56 -7.85
CA MET A 161 10.36 1.53 -6.90
C MET A 161 10.52 0.12 -6.32
N ARG A 162 11.74 -0.25 -5.92
CA ARG A 162 12.09 -1.57 -5.41
C ARG A 162 13.03 -1.49 -4.21
N LEU A 163 12.78 -2.35 -3.24
CA LEU A 163 13.64 -2.60 -2.09
C LEU A 163 14.08 -4.07 -2.09
N GLU A 164 15.38 -4.31 -2.11
CA GLU A 164 15.91 -5.66 -1.84
C GLU A 164 15.87 -5.92 -0.33
N LEU A 165 15.34 -7.07 0.05
CA LEU A 165 15.29 -7.48 1.45
C LEU A 165 16.54 -8.32 1.74
N ALA A 166 17.37 -7.85 2.67
CA ALA A 166 18.52 -8.62 3.14
C ALA A 166 18.03 -9.93 3.79
N ARG A 167 18.72 -11.03 3.50
CA ARG A 167 18.49 -12.34 4.13
C ARG A 167 19.13 -12.38 5.51
#